data_a07d96aed6d0aac733ac754ecb81a350
#
_entry.id   a07d96aed6d0aac733ac754ecb81a350
#
_cell.length_a   1.000
_cell.length_b   1.000
_cell.length_c   1.000
_cell.angle_alpha   90.00
_cell.angle_beta   90.00
_cell.angle_gamma   90.00
#
_symmetry.space_group_name_H-M   'P 1'
#
loop_
_entity.id
_entity.type
_entity.pdbx_description
1 polymer ?
#
loop_
_entity_poly.entity_id
_entity_poly.type
_entity_poly.pdbx_seq_one_letter_code
_entity_poly.pdbx_strand_id
1 'polypeptide(L)'
;MNVTVIGAGLAGSEAAWQLAQRGFRVTLREMKPEKISPAHHSSAFAELVCSNSLRGAGLENAVGLLKEELRRLGSIILEAADATRVEAGGALAVDRHGFAEYVTRALREHPNITVEEGEVTELPEGEVLVATGPLTSDALADHLAKLTGGEEAALHFFDAAAPLVSFESIDMSRAWFASRYDKGTADYVNCAMEKEEYLAFWRELCAAQEAEVHGFEDKNVFEGCMPVEVMARRGEDTLRYGPLKPRGLRDPSTGREPYAVVQLRKDNAEGSIYNLVGFQTHLKFGEQKRVFSMIPALCNAEYVRYGVMHRNTYLDSPRLLDRYYRLKSEPRITFAGQMTGVEGYVESAGSGFLAAVELARRLEGKAPVDFPRETALGALSLYISDETVKDFQPMNINFGIISPLGYRVKGKRNKNQEISQRSLEIIEKLKPEIVI
;
A
#
# COMPACT_ATOMS: atom_id res chain seq x y z
N MET A 1 17.57 24.86 9.40
CA MET A 1 17.90 24.32 8.07
C MET A 1 16.61 24.08 7.32
N ASN A 2 16.62 24.20 6.00
CA ASN A 2 15.45 23.90 5.15
C ASN A 2 15.65 22.58 4.44
N VAL A 3 14.59 21.76 4.38
CA VAL A 3 14.58 20.49 3.64
C VAL A 3 13.41 20.53 2.65
N THR A 4 13.65 20.18 1.41
CA THR A 4 12.58 20.04 0.42
C THR A 4 12.11 18.60 0.37
N VAL A 5 10.80 18.37 0.58
CA VAL A 5 10.14 17.07 0.39
C VAL A 5 9.29 17.16 -0.87
N ILE A 6 9.51 16.26 -1.82
CA ILE A 6 8.79 16.23 -3.10
C ILE A 6 7.80 15.07 -3.12
N GLY A 7 6.51 15.39 -3.25
CA GLY A 7 5.39 14.46 -3.18
C GLY A 7 4.76 14.40 -1.79
N ALA A 8 3.45 14.68 -1.71
CA ALA A 8 2.64 14.60 -0.50
C ALA A 8 1.80 13.31 -0.43
N GLY A 9 2.33 12.19 -0.95
CA GLY A 9 1.79 10.84 -0.72
C GLY A 9 2.06 10.37 0.71
N LEU A 10 1.82 9.09 1.00
CA LEU A 10 2.00 8.52 2.36
C LEU A 10 3.43 8.72 2.88
N ALA A 11 4.44 8.40 2.06
CA ALA A 11 5.83 8.53 2.46
C ALA A 11 6.28 9.98 2.65
N GLY A 12 5.91 10.87 1.71
CA GLY A 12 6.30 12.28 1.80
C GLY A 12 5.56 13.02 2.91
N SER A 13 4.29 12.72 3.14
CA SER A 13 3.52 13.26 4.26
C SER A 13 4.13 12.84 5.61
N GLU A 14 4.47 11.55 5.76
CA GLU A 14 5.16 11.06 6.95
C GLU A 14 6.52 11.74 7.13
N ALA A 15 7.31 11.84 6.06
CA ALA A 15 8.64 12.45 6.10
C ALA A 15 8.57 13.94 6.46
N ALA A 16 7.68 14.69 5.84
CA ALA A 16 7.49 16.12 6.12
C ALA A 16 7.10 16.35 7.59
N TRP A 17 6.18 15.53 8.11
CA TRP A 17 5.78 15.56 9.51
C TRP A 17 6.95 15.30 10.44
N GLN A 18 7.70 14.22 10.22
CA GLN A 18 8.81 13.84 11.08
C GLN A 18 9.94 14.88 11.10
N LEU A 19 10.25 15.49 9.94
CA LEU A 19 11.22 16.59 9.87
C LEU A 19 10.72 17.85 10.59
N ALA A 20 9.47 18.22 10.38
CA ALA A 20 8.87 19.42 10.97
C ALA A 20 8.74 19.33 12.49
N GLN A 21 8.39 18.16 13.03
CA GLN A 21 8.37 17.89 14.47
C GLN A 21 9.76 18.04 15.10
N ARG A 22 10.85 17.78 14.35
CA ARG A 22 12.24 17.97 14.76
C ARG A 22 12.75 19.41 14.59
N GLY A 23 11.85 20.35 14.27
CA GLY A 23 12.19 21.76 14.15
C GLY A 23 12.82 22.16 12.81
N PHE A 24 12.91 21.28 11.84
CA PHE A 24 13.34 21.63 10.49
C PHE A 24 12.23 22.41 9.78
N ARG A 25 12.62 23.41 8.99
CA ARG A 25 11.71 24.04 8.03
C ARG A 25 11.58 23.11 6.83
N VAL A 26 10.36 22.77 6.46
CA VAL A 26 10.06 21.85 5.36
C VAL A 26 9.33 22.59 4.26
N THR A 27 9.85 22.54 3.05
CA THR A 27 9.11 22.91 1.85
C THR A 27 8.54 21.63 1.24
N LEU A 28 7.23 21.42 1.40
CA LEU A 28 6.52 20.26 0.84
C LEU A 28 5.98 20.62 -0.54
N ARG A 29 6.58 20.02 -1.60
CA ARG A 29 6.19 20.22 -2.99
C ARG A 29 5.22 19.13 -3.43
N GLU A 30 4.02 19.53 -3.90
CA GLU A 30 3.00 18.58 -4.39
C GLU A 30 2.45 19.05 -5.74
N MET A 31 2.40 18.17 -6.73
CA MET A 31 1.91 18.52 -8.06
C MET A 31 0.41 18.76 -8.13
N LYS A 32 -0.37 18.20 -7.19
CA LYS A 32 -1.81 18.44 -7.08
C LYS A 32 -2.08 19.82 -6.44
N PRO A 33 -3.12 20.53 -6.83
CA PRO A 33 -4.16 20.16 -7.81
C PRO A 33 -3.82 20.47 -9.27
N GLU A 34 -2.68 21.12 -9.56
CA GLU A 34 -2.34 21.57 -10.93
C GLU A 34 -2.18 20.38 -11.89
N LYS A 35 -1.56 19.29 -11.42
CA LYS A 35 -1.39 18.07 -12.19
C LYS A 35 -1.83 16.85 -11.35
N ILE A 36 -2.81 16.12 -11.86
CA ILE A 36 -3.36 14.93 -11.21
C ILE A 36 -2.90 13.71 -11.98
N SER A 37 -2.36 12.69 -11.27
CA SER A 37 -1.99 11.42 -11.90
C SER A 37 -3.24 10.59 -12.23
N PRO A 38 -3.15 9.61 -13.14
CA PRO A 38 -4.30 8.77 -13.50
C PRO A 38 -4.96 8.01 -12.34
N ALA A 39 -4.25 7.80 -11.24
CA ALA A 39 -4.76 7.08 -10.07
C ALA A 39 -5.38 7.97 -8.99
N HIS A 40 -5.05 9.26 -8.98
CA HIS A 40 -5.55 10.22 -7.99
C HIS A 40 -6.87 10.85 -8.43
N HIS A 41 -7.75 11.12 -7.47
CA HIS A 41 -9.08 11.69 -7.72
C HIS A 41 -9.35 12.93 -6.85
N SER A 42 -8.45 13.27 -5.93
CA SER A 42 -8.57 14.43 -5.05
C SER A 42 -7.27 15.22 -4.97
N SER A 43 -7.34 16.45 -4.48
CA SER A 43 -6.19 17.29 -4.17
C SER A 43 -5.59 16.99 -2.78
N ALA A 44 -6.23 16.14 -1.99
CA ALA A 44 -5.79 15.80 -0.64
C ALA A 44 -4.46 15.02 -0.65
N PHE A 45 -3.71 15.15 0.46
CA PHE A 45 -2.46 14.42 0.67
C PHE A 45 -2.73 12.99 1.12
N ALA A 46 -1.74 12.12 1.00
CA ALA A 46 -1.82 10.71 1.41
C ALA A 46 -3.06 9.97 0.89
N GLU A 47 -3.55 10.32 -0.31
CA GLU A 47 -4.72 9.66 -0.91
C GLU A 47 -4.45 8.16 -1.12
N LEU A 48 -5.38 7.31 -0.65
CA LEU A 48 -5.32 5.86 -0.83
C LEU A 48 -5.93 5.48 -2.17
N VAL A 49 -5.12 5.24 -3.19
CA VAL A 49 -5.56 5.10 -4.58
C VAL A 49 -6.15 3.73 -4.93
N CYS A 50 -5.64 2.63 -4.38
CA CYS A 50 -6.09 1.28 -4.75
C CYS A 50 -7.10 0.67 -3.77
N SER A 51 -6.94 0.89 -2.48
CA SER A 51 -7.74 0.29 -1.41
C SER A 51 -7.78 1.20 -0.18
N ASN A 52 -8.86 1.15 0.60
CA ASN A 52 -8.93 1.83 1.88
C ASN A 52 -8.37 0.99 3.05
N SER A 53 -7.79 -0.17 2.75
CA SER A 53 -7.25 -1.07 3.76
C SER A 53 -5.73 -0.94 3.89
N LEU A 54 -5.28 -0.79 5.12
CA LEU A 54 -3.88 -0.91 5.52
C LEU A 54 -3.53 -2.37 5.91
N ARG A 55 -4.31 -3.35 5.43
CA ARG A 55 -4.13 -4.80 5.67
C ARG A 55 -4.28 -5.21 7.14
N GLY A 56 -3.88 -6.45 7.47
CA GLY A 56 -4.07 -7.06 8.80
C GLY A 56 -3.51 -6.22 9.95
N ALA A 57 -4.31 -6.06 11.03
CA ALA A 57 -3.95 -5.26 12.21
C ALA A 57 -3.20 -6.06 13.28
N GLY A 58 -3.38 -7.38 13.35
CA GLY A 58 -2.82 -8.22 14.41
C GLY A 58 -1.31 -8.43 14.29
N LEU A 59 -0.65 -8.58 15.43
CA LEU A 59 0.81 -8.78 15.55
C LEU A 59 1.31 -10.12 14.99
N GLU A 60 0.43 -11.07 14.74
CA GLU A 60 0.74 -12.28 13.99
C GLU A 60 0.99 -12.05 12.48
N ASN A 61 0.73 -10.83 12.00
CA ASN A 61 1.02 -10.36 10.64
C ASN A 61 2.17 -9.37 10.67
N ALA A 62 3.13 -9.50 9.78
CA ALA A 62 4.29 -8.60 9.73
C ALA A 62 3.91 -7.14 9.49
N VAL A 63 2.87 -6.90 8.67
CA VAL A 63 2.35 -5.53 8.48
C VAL A 63 1.63 -4.99 9.72
N GLY A 64 1.07 -5.85 10.57
CA GLY A 64 0.55 -5.48 11.88
C GLY A 64 1.66 -5.03 12.82
N LEU A 65 2.79 -5.76 12.80
CA LEU A 65 4.01 -5.38 13.52
C LEU A 65 4.53 -4.02 13.05
N LEU A 66 4.71 -3.81 11.74
CA LEU A 66 5.19 -2.54 11.20
C LEU A 66 4.30 -1.36 11.61
N LYS A 67 2.97 -1.55 11.60
CA LYS A 67 2.02 -0.53 12.09
C LYS A 67 2.26 -0.20 13.56
N GLU A 68 2.47 -1.21 14.39
CA GLU A 68 2.68 -1.01 15.82
C GLU A 68 4.03 -0.33 16.11
N GLU A 69 5.09 -0.67 15.35
CA GLU A 69 6.37 0.03 15.42
C GLU A 69 6.19 1.52 15.12
N LEU A 70 5.55 1.85 13.99
CA LEU A 70 5.28 3.23 13.57
C LEU A 70 4.38 3.98 14.56
N ARG A 71 3.36 3.32 15.11
CA ARG A 71 2.46 3.92 16.11
C ARG A 71 3.23 4.33 17.37
N ARG A 72 4.11 3.47 17.87
CA ARG A 72 4.97 3.76 19.05
C ARG A 72 5.97 4.87 18.78
N LEU A 73 6.36 5.06 17.55
CA LEU A 73 7.31 6.08 17.12
C LEU A 73 6.64 7.41 16.71
N GLY A 74 5.31 7.53 16.77
CA GLY A 74 4.59 8.78 16.51
C GLY A 74 4.38 9.09 15.02
N SER A 75 4.02 8.07 14.22
CA SER A 75 3.65 8.23 12.81
C SER A 75 2.33 8.97 12.67
N ILE A 76 2.31 10.05 11.90
CA ILE A 76 1.08 10.78 11.53
C ILE A 76 0.13 9.93 10.67
N ILE A 77 0.70 9.06 9.83
CA ILE A 77 -0.09 8.16 8.97
C ILE A 77 -0.86 7.14 9.83
N LEU A 78 -0.25 6.61 10.89
CA LEU A 78 -0.94 5.70 11.80
C LEU A 78 -1.91 6.41 12.72
N GLU A 79 -1.61 7.63 13.16
CA GLU A 79 -2.53 8.47 13.92
C GLU A 79 -3.81 8.76 13.11
N ALA A 80 -3.65 9.21 11.86
CA ALA A 80 -4.76 9.43 10.94
C ALA A 80 -5.57 8.15 10.69
N ALA A 81 -4.89 7.00 10.53
CA ALA A 81 -5.54 5.72 10.29
C ALA A 81 -6.38 5.25 11.49
N ASP A 82 -5.87 5.45 12.70
CA ASP A 82 -6.60 5.11 13.92
C ASP A 82 -7.80 6.06 14.16
N ALA A 83 -7.65 7.36 13.85
CA ALA A 83 -8.70 8.36 13.96
C ALA A 83 -9.86 8.19 12.96
N THR A 84 -9.58 7.60 11.80
CA THR A 84 -10.55 7.45 10.70
C THR A 84 -10.90 5.99 10.41
N ARG A 85 -10.65 5.11 11.38
CA ARG A 85 -10.88 3.68 11.27
C ARG A 85 -12.34 3.35 10.96
N VAL A 86 -12.54 2.42 10.02
CA VAL A 86 -13.82 1.77 9.74
C VAL A 86 -13.74 0.28 10.03
N GLU A 87 -14.89 -0.35 10.28
CA GLU A 87 -14.96 -1.77 10.56
C GLU A 87 -14.53 -2.62 9.36
N ALA A 88 -13.60 -3.55 9.57
CA ALA A 88 -13.07 -4.43 8.53
C ALA A 88 -12.50 -5.74 9.14
N GLY A 89 -13.17 -6.33 10.11
CA GLY A 89 -12.75 -7.56 10.79
C GLY A 89 -11.34 -7.43 11.38
N GLY A 90 -10.41 -8.30 10.97
CA GLY A 90 -9.02 -8.29 11.45
C GLY A 90 -8.08 -7.33 10.69
N ALA A 91 -8.61 -6.50 9.78
CA ALA A 91 -7.82 -5.51 9.06
C ALA A 91 -7.94 -4.11 9.69
N LEU A 92 -6.97 -3.24 9.43
CA LEU A 92 -7.09 -1.81 9.64
C LEU A 92 -7.55 -1.19 8.31
N ALA A 93 -8.83 -0.84 8.22
CA ALA A 93 -9.37 -0.06 7.12
C ALA A 93 -9.81 1.32 7.62
N VAL A 94 -9.84 2.30 6.73
CA VAL A 94 -10.12 3.69 7.06
C VAL A 94 -11.22 4.25 6.16
N ASP A 95 -11.93 5.26 6.63
CA ASP A 95 -12.64 6.17 5.74
C ASP A 95 -11.61 6.87 4.86
N ARG A 96 -11.66 6.61 3.56
CA ARG A 96 -10.63 7.05 2.62
C ARG A 96 -10.51 8.57 2.56
N HIS A 97 -11.63 9.24 2.57
CA HIS A 97 -11.69 10.71 2.47
C HIS A 97 -11.26 11.36 3.78
N GLY A 98 -11.84 10.94 4.89
CA GLY A 98 -11.48 11.43 6.22
C GLY A 98 -10.01 11.22 6.56
N PHE A 99 -9.41 10.10 6.13
CA PHE A 99 -7.98 9.84 6.31
C PHE A 99 -7.11 10.86 5.55
N ALA A 100 -7.41 11.08 4.26
CA ALA A 100 -6.65 12.01 3.44
C ALA A 100 -6.81 13.47 3.94
N GLU A 101 -8.02 13.86 4.36
CA GLU A 101 -8.27 15.18 4.96
C GLU A 101 -7.54 15.38 6.29
N TYR A 102 -7.50 14.35 7.14
CA TYR A 102 -6.77 14.41 8.42
C TYR A 102 -5.29 14.74 8.18
N VAL A 103 -4.63 13.98 7.30
CA VAL A 103 -3.21 14.19 6.97
C VAL A 103 -2.99 15.56 6.32
N THR A 104 -3.84 15.92 5.36
CA THR A 104 -3.75 17.22 4.66
C THR A 104 -3.82 18.39 5.63
N ARG A 105 -4.79 18.38 6.54
CA ARG A 105 -4.97 19.42 7.55
C ARG A 105 -3.77 19.49 8.49
N ALA A 106 -3.32 18.37 9.02
CA ALA A 106 -2.18 18.32 9.94
C ALA A 106 -0.92 18.92 9.33
N LEU A 107 -0.64 18.64 8.06
CA LEU A 107 0.54 19.17 7.38
C LEU A 107 0.39 20.65 7.01
N ARG A 108 -0.79 21.09 6.54
CA ARG A 108 -1.03 22.50 6.17
C ARG A 108 -1.05 23.44 7.38
N GLU A 109 -1.47 22.96 8.54
CA GLU A 109 -1.53 23.72 9.78
C GLU A 109 -0.20 23.72 10.56
N HIS A 110 0.76 22.88 10.19
CA HIS A 110 2.02 22.77 10.91
C HIS A 110 2.93 24.00 10.64
N PRO A 111 3.40 24.72 11.69
CA PRO A 111 4.11 26.00 11.54
C PRO A 111 5.47 25.88 10.81
N ASN A 112 6.06 24.69 10.79
CA ASN A 112 7.34 24.43 10.13
C ASN A 112 7.19 23.83 8.72
N ILE A 113 5.96 23.67 8.18
CA ILE A 113 5.71 23.14 6.84
C ILE A 113 5.15 24.25 5.96
N THR A 114 5.83 24.51 4.86
CA THR A 114 5.30 25.35 3.77
C THR A 114 4.94 24.44 2.60
N VAL A 115 3.68 24.46 2.19
CA VAL A 115 3.21 23.70 1.03
C VAL A 115 3.34 24.57 -0.21
N GLU A 116 4.00 24.03 -1.23
CA GLU A 116 4.11 24.63 -2.57
C GLU A 116 3.49 23.67 -3.59
N GLU A 117 2.45 24.14 -4.27
CA GLU A 117 1.74 23.38 -5.30
C GLU A 117 2.45 23.56 -6.65
N GLY A 118 2.43 22.53 -7.48
CA GLY A 118 3.02 22.53 -8.81
C GLY A 118 4.00 21.38 -9.05
N GLU A 119 4.16 21.03 -10.32
CA GLU A 119 5.06 19.96 -10.75
C GLU A 119 6.53 20.34 -10.52
N VAL A 120 7.28 19.43 -9.94
CA VAL A 120 8.75 19.51 -9.88
C VAL A 120 9.30 18.67 -11.04
N THR A 121 10.04 19.31 -11.92
CA THR A 121 10.65 18.65 -13.11
C THR A 121 12.14 18.37 -12.92
N GLU A 122 12.80 19.11 -12.01
CA GLU A 122 14.21 18.97 -11.67
C GLU A 122 14.38 19.12 -10.17
N LEU A 123 15.36 18.41 -9.59
CA LEU A 123 15.62 18.48 -8.14
C LEU A 123 16.20 19.85 -7.77
N PRO A 124 15.66 20.50 -6.72
CA PRO A 124 16.20 21.77 -6.23
C PRO A 124 17.59 21.56 -5.57
N GLU A 125 18.27 22.66 -5.35
CA GLU A 125 19.50 22.68 -4.54
C GLU A 125 19.19 22.41 -3.06
N GLY A 126 20.22 22.03 -2.30
CA GLY A 126 20.11 21.72 -0.88
C GLY A 126 19.67 20.28 -0.59
N GLU A 127 19.12 20.08 0.58
CA GLU A 127 18.68 18.75 1.04
C GLU A 127 17.29 18.43 0.49
N VAL A 128 17.18 17.29 -0.18
CA VAL A 128 15.96 16.88 -0.87
C VAL A 128 15.56 15.46 -0.46
N LEU A 129 14.29 15.28 -0.12
CA LEU A 129 13.68 13.96 0.06
C LEU A 129 12.64 13.76 -1.04
N VAL A 130 12.87 12.79 -1.93
CA VAL A 130 12.00 12.45 -3.06
C VAL A 130 11.06 11.32 -2.64
N ALA A 131 9.76 11.62 -2.59
CA ALA A 131 8.70 10.69 -2.18
C ALA A 131 7.50 10.74 -3.13
N THR A 132 7.75 10.91 -4.42
CA THR A 132 6.73 11.09 -5.47
C THR A 132 5.98 9.81 -5.80
N GLY A 133 6.44 8.68 -5.25
CA GLY A 133 5.78 7.39 -5.40
C GLY A 133 5.91 6.79 -6.80
N PRO A 134 5.11 5.76 -7.11
CA PRO A 134 5.25 4.98 -8.34
C PRO A 134 4.75 5.73 -9.59
N LEU A 135 3.94 6.77 -9.40
CA LEU A 135 3.36 7.60 -10.47
C LEU A 135 4.06 8.96 -10.57
N THR A 136 5.38 8.96 -10.37
CA THR A 136 6.23 10.13 -10.61
C THR A 136 6.00 10.66 -12.03
N SER A 137 5.91 11.98 -12.17
CA SER A 137 5.70 12.61 -13.49
C SER A 137 6.85 12.31 -14.45
N ASP A 138 6.56 12.22 -15.74
CA ASP A 138 7.53 11.84 -16.76
C ASP A 138 8.77 12.76 -16.73
N ALA A 139 8.57 14.07 -16.60
CA ALA A 139 9.67 15.03 -16.57
C ALA A 139 10.63 14.81 -15.38
N LEU A 140 10.07 14.56 -14.18
CA LEU A 140 10.90 14.25 -13.01
C LEU A 140 11.51 12.85 -13.11
N ALA A 141 10.78 11.87 -13.64
CA ALA A 141 11.31 10.52 -13.86
C ALA A 141 12.51 10.53 -14.82
N ASP A 142 12.44 11.30 -15.91
CA ASP A 142 13.56 11.49 -16.85
C ASP A 142 14.77 12.16 -16.18
N HIS A 143 14.52 13.15 -15.32
CA HIS A 143 15.59 13.80 -14.55
C HIS A 143 16.25 12.81 -13.59
N LEU A 144 15.47 12.06 -12.84
CA LEU A 144 15.97 11.04 -11.90
C LEU A 144 16.72 9.92 -12.64
N ALA A 145 16.25 9.47 -13.78
CA ALA A 145 16.93 8.47 -14.60
C ALA A 145 18.34 8.95 -15.01
N LYS A 146 18.48 10.18 -15.48
CA LYS A 146 19.79 10.78 -15.80
C LYS A 146 20.72 10.81 -14.58
N LEU A 147 20.18 11.18 -13.42
CA LEU A 147 20.94 11.29 -12.17
C LEU A 147 21.41 9.91 -11.66
N THR A 148 20.63 8.86 -11.86
CA THR A 148 20.89 7.52 -11.34
C THR A 148 21.63 6.60 -12.29
N GLY A 149 21.99 7.05 -13.47
CA GLY A 149 22.80 6.30 -14.44
C GLY A 149 22.06 5.76 -15.67
N GLY A 150 20.91 6.34 -16.00
CA GLY A 150 20.12 6.06 -17.19
C GLY A 150 18.92 5.13 -16.99
N GLU A 151 18.27 4.73 -18.10
CA GLU A 151 17.03 3.93 -18.07
C GLU A 151 17.19 2.56 -17.39
N GLU A 152 18.39 1.99 -17.37
CA GLU A 152 18.68 0.73 -16.68
C GLU A 152 18.56 0.79 -15.15
N ALA A 153 18.55 2.00 -14.55
CA ALA A 153 18.41 2.20 -13.14
C ALA A 153 16.95 2.32 -12.66
N ALA A 154 16.01 2.51 -13.58
CA ALA A 154 14.58 2.56 -13.34
C ALA A 154 13.91 1.26 -13.78
N LEU A 155 13.41 0.50 -12.82
CA LEU A 155 12.65 -0.72 -13.06
C LEU A 155 11.15 -0.40 -13.06
N HIS A 156 10.36 -1.20 -13.77
CA HIS A 156 8.92 -0.98 -13.88
C HIS A 156 8.14 -2.23 -13.50
N PHE A 157 7.03 -2.02 -12.82
CA PHE A 157 6.02 -3.05 -12.60
C PHE A 157 4.62 -2.46 -12.78
N PHE A 158 3.63 -3.32 -12.90
CA PHE A 158 2.24 -2.91 -13.08
C PHE A 158 1.43 -3.21 -11.81
N ASP A 159 0.58 -2.26 -11.43
CA ASP A 159 -0.35 -2.35 -10.32
C ASP A 159 -1.77 -2.05 -10.79
N ALA A 160 -2.75 -2.75 -10.25
CA ALA A 160 -4.15 -2.61 -10.64
C ALA A 160 -5.02 -2.28 -9.44
N ALA A 161 -5.95 -1.34 -9.62
CA ALA A 161 -6.98 -1.02 -8.65
C ALA A 161 -8.23 -1.89 -8.85
N ALA A 162 -8.91 -2.20 -7.74
CA ALA A 162 -10.19 -2.91 -7.76
C ALA A 162 -11.38 -1.94 -7.90
N PRO A 163 -12.52 -2.39 -8.50
CA PRO A 163 -13.71 -1.57 -8.62
C PRO A 163 -14.39 -1.28 -7.29
N LEU A 164 -15.11 -0.16 -7.24
CA LEU A 164 -16.00 0.24 -6.15
C LEU A 164 -17.46 0.22 -6.64
N VAL A 165 -18.37 -0.31 -5.81
CA VAL A 165 -19.81 -0.38 -6.10
C VAL A 165 -20.62 0.30 -5.00
N SER A 166 -21.80 0.82 -5.36
CA SER A 166 -22.80 1.32 -4.42
C SER A 166 -23.43 0.17 -3.65
N PHE A 167 -23.54 0.30 -2.33
CA PHE A 167 -24.18 -0.72 -1.48
C PHE A 167 -25.65 -0.96 -1.85
N GLU A 168 -26.38 0.10 -2.17
CA GLU A 168 -27.80 0.03 -2.52
C GLU A 168 -28.05 -0.81 -3.79
N SER A 169 -27.05 -0.94 -4.65
CA SER A 169 -27.11 -1.71 -5.89
C SER A 169 -26.78 -3.20 -5.72
N ILE A 170 -26.36 -3.63 -4.51
CA ILE A 170 -26.05 -5.03 -4.22
C ILE A 170 -27.32 -5.80 -3.90
N ASP A 171 -27.57 -6.91 -4.59
CA ASP A 171 -28.67 -7.81 -4.27
C ASP A 171 -28.39 -8.62 -2.99
N MET A 172 -28.85 -8.09 -1.86
CA MET A 172 -28.69 -8.72 -0.55
C MET A 172 -29.50 -10.01 -0.37
N SER A 173 -30.38 -10.38 -1.30
CA SER A 173 -31.00 -11.71 -1.30
C SER A 173 -30.03 -12.82 -1.73
N ARG A 174 -28.94 -12.45 -2.39
CA ARG A 174 -27.87 -13.33 -2.89
C ARG A 174 -26.54 -13.08 -2.18
N ALA A 175 -26.55 -12.31 -1.07
CA ALA A 175 -25.38 -11.98 -0.28
C ALA A 175 -25.72 -11.91 1.21
N TRP A 176 -24.69 -12.00 2.06
CA TRP A 176 -24.86 -11.88 3.52
C TRP A 176 -23.63 -11.24 4.16
N PHE A 177 -23.83 -10.68 5.33
CA PHE A 177 -22.73 -10.18 6.15
C PHE A 177 -22.09 -11.31 6.96
N ALA A 178 -20.77 -11.49 6.84
CA ALA A 178 -19.99 -12.39 7.69
C ALA A 178 -18.51 -12.03 7.63
N SER A 179 -17.77 -12.47 8.64
CA SER A 179 -16.30 -12.53 8.61
C SER A 179 -15.84 -13.99 8.50
N ARG A 180 -14.69 -14.19 7.86
CA ARG A 180 -14.14 -15.53 7.63
C ARG A 180 -13.76 -16.21 8.95
N TYR A 181 -14.27 -17.41 9.18
CA TYR A 181 -14.11 -18.17 10.42
C TYR A 181 -14.68 -17.47 11.66
N ASP A 182 -15.70 -16.64 11.49
CA ASP A 182 -16.34 -15.84 12.55
C ASP A 182 -15.33 -15.02 13.39
N LYS A 183 -14.26 -14.53 12.73
CA LYS A 183 -13.22 -13.72 13.37
C LYS A 183 -13.60 -12.24 13.33
N GLY A 184 -13.83 -11.67 14.49
CA GLY A 184 -14.25 -10.27 14.63
C GLY A 184 -15.72 -10.06 14.28
N THR A 185 -16.05 -8.87 13.79
CA THR A 185 -17.39 -8.47 13.39
C THR A 185 -17.72 -8.94 11.96
N ALA A 186 -19.00 -9.06 11.63
CA ALA A 186 -19.48 -9.51 10.32
C ALA A 186 -19.45 -8.36 9.29
N ASP A 187 -18.25 -7.88 8.96
CA ASP A 187 -18.05 -6.60 8.26
C ASP A 187 -17.96 -6.72 6.72
N TYR A 188 -17.89 -7.94 6.21
CA TYR A 188 -17.81 -8.18 4.76
C TYR A 188 -19.16 -8.63 4.21
N VAL A 189 -19.56 -8.04 3.09
CA VAL A 189 -20.65 -8.60 2.27
C VAL A 189 -20.06 -9.75 1.45
N ASN A 190 -20.66 -10.92 1.54
CA ASN A 190 -20.22 -12.15 0.89
C ASN A 190 -21.20 -12.52 -0.20
N CYS A 191 -20.75 -12.48 -1.46
CA CYS A 191 -21.55 -12.79 -2.64
C CYS A 191 -21.25 -14.22 -3.08
N ALA A 192 -22.20 -15.12 -2.89
CA ALA A 192 -22.05 -16.54 -3.26
C ALA A 192 -22.16 -16.75 -4.77
N MET A 193 -21.44 -17.75 -5.24
CA MET A 193 -21.64 -18.36 -6.56
C MET A 193 -21.69 -19.88 -6.41
N GLU A 194 -22.69 -20.49 -7.06
CA GLU A 194 -22.75 -21.93 -7.27
C GLU A 194 -21.76 -22.34 -8.37
N LYS A 195 -21.56 -23.65 -8.54
CA LYS A 195 -20.54 -24.15 -9.47
C LYS A 195 -20.74 -23.69 -10.90
N GLU A 196 -21.97 -23.79 -11.40
CA GLU A 196 -22.32 -23.40 -12.77
C GLU A 196 -22.16 -21.88 -12.99
N GLU A 197 -22.57 -21.08 -12.01
CA GLU A 197 -22.42 -19.61 -12.01
C GLU A 197 -20.93 -19.22 -12.04
N TYR A 198 -20.12 -19.86 -11.18
CA TYR A 198 -18.67 -19.63 -11.15
C TYR A 198 -17.98 -20.03 -12.45
N LEU A 199 -18.30 -21.19 -13.02
CA LEU A 199 -17.68 -21.66 -14.26
C LEU A 199 -18.04 -20.76 -15.45
N ALA A 200 -19.29 -20.26 -15.50
CA ALA A 200 -19.70 -19.28 -16.50
C ALA A 200 -18.92 -17.96 -16.33
N PHE A 201 -18.87 -17.44 -15.11
CA PHE A 201 -18.09 -16.24 -14.75
C PHE A 201 -16.61 -16.40 -15.11
N TRP A 202 -15.97 -17.51 -14.71
CA TRP A 202 -14.55 -17.77 -14.96
C TRP A 202 -14.22 -17.80 -16.46
N ARG A 203 -15.06 -18.45 -17.28
CA ARG A 203 -14.86 -18.49 -18.75
C ARG A 203 -14.95 -17.11 -19.37
N GLU A 204 -15.95 -16.32 -18.99
CA GLU A 204 -16.12 -14.96 -19.48
C GLU A 204 -15.02 -14.02 -19.01
N LEU A 205 -14.53 -14.19 -17.78
CA LEU A 205 -13.39 -13.45 -17.24
C LEU A 205 -12.10 -13.74 -18.02
N CYS A 206 -11.85 -15.01 -18.34
CA CYS A 206 -10.68 -15.41 -19.13
C CYS A 206 -10.73 -14.88 -20.58
N ALA A 207 -11.94 -14.71 -21.15
CA ALA A 207 -12.18 -14.26 -22.51
C ALA A 207 -12.35 -12.74 -22.64
N ALA A 208 -12.45 -12.03 -21.52
CA ALA A 208 -12.76 -10.60 -21.50
C ALA A 208 -11.65 -9.75 -22.12
N GLN A 209 -12.07 -8.62 -22.73
CA GLN A 209 -11.15 -7.70 -23.38
C GLN A 209 -10.44 -6.81 -22.35
N GLU A 210 -9.13 -6.76 -22.48
CA GLU A 210 -8.26 -5.92 -21.64
C GLU A 210 -8.06 -4.54 -22.26
N ALA A 211 -7.81 -3.54 -21.40
CA ALA A 211 -7.35 -2.24 -21.85
C ALA A 211 -5.91 -2.34 -22.35
N GLU A 212 -5.57 -1.62 -23.40
CA GLU A 212 -4.19 -1.53 -23.87
C GLU A 212 -3.35 -0.76 -22.85
N VAL A 213 -2.33 -1.41 -22.32
CA VAL A 213 -1.33 -0.80 -21.43
C VAL A 213 0.03 -0.93 -22.09
N HIS A 214 0.63 0.19 -22.51
CA HIS A 214 1.92 0.18 -23.17
C HIS A 214 3.01 -0.45 -22.28
N GLY A 215 3.71 -1.45 -22.83
CA GLY A 215 4.77 -2.16 -22.14
C GLY A 215 4.30 -3.17 -21.09
N PHE A 216 2.99 -3.47 -21.04
CA PHE A 216 2.47 -4.50 -20.16
C PHE A 216 2.92 -5.89 -20.61
N GLU A 217 3.56 -6.63 -19.70
CA GLU A 217 3.82 -8.05 -19.81
C GLU A 217 3.38 -8.73 -18.51
N ASP A 218 2.71 -9.87 -18.59
CA ASP A 218 2.27 -10.65 -17.41
C ASP A 218 3.39 -10.96 -16.41
N LYS A 219 4.64 -10.97 -16.88
CA LYS A 219 5.83 -11.21 -16.06
C LYS A 219 6.18 -10.07 -15.12
N ASN A 220 5.73 -8.86 -15.44
CA ASN A 220 6.07 -7.62 -14.71
C ASN A 220 4.97 -7.18 -13.75
N VAL A 221 4.02 -8.07 -13.41
CA VAL A 221 2.95 -7.77 -12.45
C VAL A 221 3.38 -8.20 -11.06
N PHE A 222 3.23 -7.30 -10.10
CA PHE A 222 3.46 -7.63 -8.69
C PHE A 222 2.41 -8.64 -8.21
N GLU A 223 2.85 -9.77 -7.63
CA GLU A 223 1.97 -10.88 -7.21
C GLU A 223 0.85 -10.44 -6.26
N GLY A 224 1.09 -9.45 -5.40
CA GLY A 224 0.12 -8.93 -4.45
C GLY A 224 -1.00 -8.09 -5.07
N CYS A 225 -0.80 -7.58 -6.29
CA CYS A 225 -1.75 -6.74 -7.04
C CYS A 225 -2.09 -7.34 -8.41
N MET A 226 -1.91 -8.66 -8.55
CA MET A 226 -2.18 -9.37 -9.79
C MET A 226 -3.64 -9.22 -10.21
N PRO A 227 -3.91 -8.84 -11.48
CA PRO A 227 -5.26 -8.73 -12.00
C PRO A 227 -6.04 -10.05 -11.90
N VAL A 228 -7.32 -9.96 -11.58
CA VAL A 228 -8.17 -11.13 -11.37
C VAL A 228 -8.29 -12.00 -12.63
N GLU A 229 -8.29 -11.40 -13.81
CA GLU A 229 -8.30 -12.09 -15.11
C GLU A 229 -6.99 -12.83 -15.38
N VAL A 230 -5.84 -12.27 -14.97
CA VAL A 230 -4.53 -12.93 -15.08
C VAL A 230 -4.47 -14.14 -14.13
N MET A 231 -4.98 -14.00 -12.90
CA MET A 231 -5.12 -15.12 -11.97
C MET A 231 -6.05 -16.21 -12.54
N ALA A 232 -7.17 -15.82 -13.14
CA ALA A 232 -8.14 -16.75 -13.72
C ALA A 232 -7.53 -17.65 -14.81
N ARG A 233 -6.67 -17.09 -15.66
CA ARG A 233 -5.98 -17.83 -16.76
C ARG A 233 -4.96 -18.85 -16.25
N ARG A 234 -4.50 -18.74 -15.00
CA ARG A 234 -3.59 -19.74 -14.37
C ARG A 234 -4.29 -21.07 -14.09
N GLY A 235 -5.63 -21.10 -14.12
CA GLY A 235 -6.43 -22.30 -13.98
C GLY A 235 -7.78 -22.05 -13.32
N GLU A 236 -8.74 -22.94 -13.61
CA GLU A 236 -10.13 -22.87 -13.15
C GLU A 236 -10.25 -22.71 -11.61
N ASP A 237 -9.42 -23.40 -10.85
CA ASP A 237 -9.47 -23.38 -9.39
C ASP A 237 -8.64 -22.24 -8.76
N THR A 238 -7.81 -21.53 -9.52
CA THR A 238 -6.88 -20.52 -8.99
C THR A 238 -7.60 -19.47 -8.14
N LEU A 239 -8.71 -18.91 -8.63
CA LEU A 239 -9.48 -17.92 -7.89
C LEU A 239 -10.12 -18.47 -6.61
N ARG A 240 -10.53 -19.74 -6.62
CA ARG A 240 -11.14 -20.43 -5.47
C ARG A 240 -10.13 -20.78 -4.36
N TYR A 241 -8.85 -20.86 -4.67
CA TYR A 241 -7.77 -20.92 -3.67
C TYR A 241 -7.19 -19.54 -3.32
N GLY A 242 -7.58 -18.50 -4.09
CA GLY A 242 -7.18 -17.12 -3.95
C GLY A 242 -8.31 -16.20 -3.45
N PRO A 243 -8.64 -15.13 -4.21
CA PRO A 243 -9.58 -14.09 -3.77
C PRO A 243 -11.02 -14.58 -3.59
N LEU A 244 -11.46 -15.59 -4.33
CA LEU A 244 -12.82 -16.13 -4.26
C LEU A 244 -12.94 -17.38 -3.39
N LYS A 245 -12.02 -17.57 -2.46
CA LYS A 245 -11.99 -18.73 -1.58
C LYS A 245 -13.26 -18.82 -0.71
N PRO A 246 -14.03 -19.92 -0.74
CA PRO A 246 -15.26 -20.04 0.05
C PRO A 246 -15.01 -20.47 1.51
N ARG A 247 -13.84 -21.04 1.81
CA ARG A 247 -13.50 -21.67 3.08
C ARG A 247 -13.69 -20.73 4.27
N GLY A 248 -14.46 -21.18 5.26
CA GLY A 248 -14.76 -20.43 6.48
C GLY A 248 -15.87 -19.39 6.32
N LEU A 249 -16.62 -19.47 5.23
CA LEU A 249 -17.82 -18.65 4.97
C LEU A 249 -19.00 -19.60 4.70
N ARG A 250 -20.00 -19.60 5.55
CA ARG A 250 -21.22 -20.41 5.40
C ARG A 250 -22.37 -19.50 5.00
N ASP A 251 -23.05 -19.87 3.93
CA ASP A 251 -24.27 -19.19 3.52
C ASP A 251 -25.38 -19.50 4.55
N PRO A 252 -25.96 -18.48 5.19
CA PRO A 252 -27.02 -18.67 6.19
C PRO A 252 -28.26 -19.37 5.65
N SER A 253 -28.56 -19.22 4.36
CA SER A 253 -29.73 -19.82 3.72
C SER A 253 -29.61 -21.33 3.51
N THR A 254 -28.38 -21.81 3.25
CA THR A 254 -28.10 -23.23 2.97
C THR A 254 -27.34 -23.95 4.09
N GLY A 255 -26.72 -23.22 5.00
CA GLY A 255 -25.83 -23.73 6.04
C GLY A 255 -24.50 -24.31 5.50
N ARG A 256 -24.22 -24.18 4.21
CA ARG A 256 -23.06 -24.76 3.52
C ARG A 256 -22.07 -23.67 3.04
N GLU A 257 -20.83 -24.07 2.82
CA GLU A 257 -19.87 -23.25 2.10
C GLU A 257 -20.25 -23.26 0.61
N PRO A 258 -20.40 -22.08 -0.04
CA PRO A 258 -20.66 -22.01 -1.49
C PRO A 258 -19.49 -22.56 -2.31
N TYR A 259 -19.66 -22.67 -3.63
CA TYR A 259 -18.58 -23.08 -4.52
C TYR A 259 -17.48 -22.02 -4.61
N ALA A 260 -17.87 -20.74 -4.72
CA ALA A 260 -16.97 -19.59 -4.65
C ALA A 260 -17.66 -18.41 -3.95
N VAL A 261 -16.90 -17.47 -3.39
CA VAL A 261 -17.41 -16.28 -2.70
C VAL A 261 -16.59 -15.06 -3.08
N VAL A 262 -17.26 -14.03 -3.60
CA VAL A 262 -16.69 -12.69 -3.74
C VAL A 262 -16.96 -11.92 -2.46
N GLN A 263 -15.92 -11.35 -1.84
CA GLN A 263 -16.06 -10.52 -0.66
C GLN A 263 -16.03 -9.05 -1.03
N LEU A 264 -16.96 -8.28 -0.48
CA LEU A 264 -16.96 -6.84 -0.60
C LEU A 264 -16.66 -6.25 0.77
N ARG A 265 -15.82 -5.20 0.80
CA ARG A 265 -15.45 -4.50 2.02
C ARG A 265 -15.91 -3.05 1.94
N LYS A 266 -16.43 -2.55 3.07
CA LYS A 266 -16.80 -1.15 3.25
C LYS A 266 -15.61 -0.22 2.90
N ASP A 267 -15.85 0.79 2.06
CA ASP A 267 -14.84 1.73 1.59
C ASP A 267 -14.96 3.13 2.24
N ASN A 268 -16.10 3.45 2.84
CA ASN A 268 -16.36 4.70 3.56
C ASN A 268 -17.07 4.47 4.90
N ALA A 269 -17.06 5.46 5.79
CA ALA A 269 -17.65 5.35 7.13
C ALA A 269 -19.17 5.10 7.09
N GLU A 270 -19.87 5.72 6.16
CA GLU A 270 -21.33 5.59 6.00
C GLU A 270 -21.76 4.19 5.54
N GLY A 271 -20.85 3.39 4.98
CA GLY A 271 -21.14 2.07 4.43
C GLY A 271 -21.96 2.12 3.15
N SER A 272 -21.89 3.21 2.41
CA SER A 272 -22.60 3.39 1.13
C SER A 272 -21.80 2.88 -0.08
N ILE A 273 -20.49 2.69 0.06
CA ILE A 273 -19.55 2.27 -1.00
C ILE A 273 -18.78 1.05 -0.53
N TYR A 274 -18.67 0.05 -1.42
CA TYR A 274 -17.97 -1.20 -1.17
C TYR A 274 -16.93 -1.52 -2.25
N ASN A 275 -15.76 -1.99 -1.81
CA ASN A 275 -14.64 -2.43 -2.66
C ASN A 275 -14.74 -3.93 -2.93
N LEU A 276 -14.58 -4.36 -4.19
CA LEU A 276 -14.48 -5.76 -4.58
C LEU A 276 -13.08 -6.29 -4.18
N VAL A 277 -13.01 -7.07 -3.12
CA VAL A 277 -11.73 -7.56 -2.58
C VAL A 277 -11.07 -8.57 -3.53
N GLY A 278 -9.84 -8.27 -3.95
CA GLY A 278 -9.09 -9.13 -4.86
C GLY A 278 -9.49 -9.04 -6.33
N PHE A 279 -10.24 -8.01 -6.71
CA PHE A 279 -10.66 -7.74 -8.08
C PHE A 279 -9.87 -6.61 -8.74
N GLN A 280 -8.59 -6.50 -8.43
CA GLN A 280 -7.70 -5.69 -9.25
C GLN A 280 -7.80 -6.13 -10.70
N THR A 281 -7.92 -5.20 -11.64
CA THR A 281 -8.19 -5.54 -13.03
C THR A 281 -7.71 -4.47 -14.01
N HIS A 282 -7.32 -4.90 -15.21
CA HIS A 282 -7.10 -4.02 -16.37
C HIS A 282 -8.09 -4.28 -17.51
N LEU A 283 -9.20 -4.96 -17.23
CA LEU A 283 -10.29 -5.11 -18.20
C LEU A 283 -10.82 -3.73 -18.61
N LYS A 284 -11.26 -3.63 -19.87
CA LYS A 284 -12.03 -2.45 -20.33
C LYS A 284 -13.26 -2.23 -19.45
N PHE A 285 -13.65 -0.98 -19.21
CA PHE A 285 -14.78 -0.66 -18.31
C PHE A 285 -16.09 -1.38 -18.67
N GLY A 286 -16.38 -1.49 -19.98
CA GLY A 286 -17.53 -2.26 -20.45
C GLY A 286 -17.45 -3.75 -20.12
N GLU A 287 -16.26 -4.33 -20.18
CA GLU A 287 -16.03 -5.72 -19.81
C GLU A 287 -16.10 -5.93 -18.29
N GLN A 288 -15.60 -5.00 -17.49
CA GLN A 288 -15.76 -5.07 -16.04
C GLN A 288 -17.24 -5.11 -15.66
N LYS A 289 -18.05 -4.20 -16.23
CA LYS A 289 -19.50 -4.21 -16.01
C LYS A 289 -20.13 -5.51 -16.46
N ARG A 290 -19.83 -5.98 -17.67
CA ARG A 290 -20.40 -7.20 -18.26
C ARG A 290 -20.06 -8.45 -17.44
N VAL A 291 -18.78 -8.65 -17.15
CA VAL A 291 -18.29 -9.87 -16.51
C VAL A 291 -18.62 -9.90 -15.01
N PHE A 292 -18.39 -8.80 -14.30
CA PHE A 292 -18.62 -8.79 -12.86
C PHE A 292 -20.13 -8.77 -12.50
N SER A 293 -21.00 -8.33 -13.42
CA SER A 293 -22.46 -8.49 -13.27
C SER A 293 -22.96 -9.95 -13.39
N MET A 294 -22.08 -10.88 -13.79
CA MET A 294 -22.40 -12.33 -13.74
C MET A 294 -22.33 -12.90 -12.31
N ILE A 295 -21.74 -12.17 -11.37
CA ILE A 295 -21.81 -12.49 -9.95
C ILE A 295 -23.23 -12.18 -9.48
N PRO A 296 -24.01 -13.18 -9.00
CA PRO A 296 -25.45 -13.01 -8.79
C PRO A 296 -25.86 -11.80 -7.95
N ALA A 297 -25.12 -11.54 -6.86
CA ALA A 297 -25.37 -10.38 -6.00
C ALA A 297 -25.00 -9.04 -6.66
N LEU A 298 -24.24 -9.04 -7.74
CA LEU A 298 -23.76 -7.84 -8.45
C LEU A 298 -24.42 -7.66 -9.83
N CYS A 299 -25.48 -8.41 -10.14
CA CYS A 299 -26.13 -8.37 -11.46
C CYS A 299 -26.63 -6.98 -11.86
N ASN A 300 -26.99 -6.15 -10.91
CA ASN A 300 -27.43 -4.77 -11.09
C ASN A 300 -26.47 -3.75 -10.44
N ALA A 301 -25.23 -4.14 -10.15
CA ALA A 301 -24.28 -3.29 -9.44
C ALA A 301 -24.00 -1.97 -10.18
N GLU A 302 -24.08 -0.87 -9.43
CA GLU A 302 -23.70 0.46 -9.89
C GLU A 302 -22.24 0.73 -9.48
N TYR A 303 -21.39 0.90 -10.50
CA TYR A 303 -19.96 1.16 -10.29
C TYR A 303 -19.73 2.62 -9.98
N VAL A 304 -19.30 2.91 -8.77
CA VAL A 304 -18.83 4.25 -8.35
C VAL A 304 -17.47 4.53 -8.98
N ARG A 305 -16.64 3.49 -9.11
CA ARG A 305 -15.33 3.55 -9.78
C ARG A 305 -15.01 2.19 -10.41
N TYR A 306 -14.49 2.22 -11.64
CA TYR A 306 -13.94 1.04 -12.29
C TYR A 306 -12.50 0.77 -11.84
N GLY A 307 -12.09 -0.49 -11.94
CA GLY A 307 -10.70 -0.87 -11.79
C GLY A 307 -9.85 -0.33 -12.94
N VAL A 308 -8.62 0.06 -12.64
CA VAL A 308 -7.64 0.56 -13.62
C VAL A 308 -6.26 0.01 -13.29
N MET A 309 -5.42 -0.12 -14.32
CA MET A 309 -4.03 -0.51 -14.16
C MET A 309 -3.11 0.68 -14.41
N HIS A 310 -2.04 0.76 -13.62
CA HIS A 310 -1.01 1.77 -13.74
C HIS A 310 0.36 1.14 -13.91
N ARG A 311 1.22 1.76 -14.70
CA ARG A 311 2.63 1.45 -14.78
C ARG A 311 3.33 2.18 -13.63
N ASN A 312 3.95 1.42 -12.75
CA ASN A 312 4.69 1.93 -11.60
C ASN A 312 6.20 1.94 -11.92
N THR A 313 6.89 2.95 -11.44
CA THR A 313 8.34 3.06 -11.55
C THR A 313 8.97 2.90 -10.17
N TYR A 314 10.05 2.13 -10.07
CA TYR A 314 10.87 2.01 -8.87
C TYR A 314 12.36 1.98 -9.22
N LEU A 315 13.19 2.21 -8.23
CA LEU A 315 14.64 2.27 -8.38
C LEU A 315 15.25 0.87 -8.16
N ASP A 316 16.37 0.59 -8.80
CA ASP A 316 17.26 -0.51 -8.41
C ASP A 316 17.99 -0.13 -7.12
N SER A 317 17.20 -0.10 -6.02
CA SER A 317 17.62 0.46 -4.73
C SER A 317 18.85 -0.21 -4.13
N PRO A 318 19.05 -1.54 -4.21
CA PRO A 318 20.27 -2.16 -3.67
C PRO A 318 21.54 -1.56 -4.26
N ARG A 319 21.53 -1.18 -5.53
CA ARG A 319 22.65 -0.58 -6.22
C ARG A 319 22.79 0.92 -5.94
N LEU A 320 21.65 1.62 -5.79
CA LEU A 320 21.60 3.08 -5.75
C LEU A 320 21.56 3.64 -4.34
N LEU A 321 20.88 2.99 -3.39
CA LEU A 321 20.59 3.53 -2.07
C LEU A 321 21.37 2.81 -0.96
N ASP A 322 21.67 3.56 0.08
CA ASP A 322 22.11 2.97 1.35
C ASP A 322 20.87 2.56 2.19
N ARG A 323 21.11 1.91 3.34
CA ARG A 323 20.06 1.46 4.26
C ARG A 323 19.22 2.59 4.89
N TYR A 324 19.66 3.83 4.72
CA TYR A 324 18.97 5.04 5.19
C TYR A 324 18.22 5.73 4.06
N TYR A 325 18.01 5.02 2.94
CA TYR A 325 17.33 5.50 1.74
C TYR A 325 18.04 6.65 1.02
N ARG A 326 19.29 6.89 1.33
CA ARG A 326 20.09 7.98 0.78
C ARG A 326 20.78 7.52 -0.51
N LEU A 327 20.81 8.39 -1.52
CA LEU A 327 21.52 8.13 -2.78
C LEU A 327 23.02 8.05 -2.54
N LYS A 328 23.65 6.91 -2.86
CA LYS A 328 25.08 6.67 -2.63
C LYS A 328 25.98 7.66 -3.38
N SER A 329 25.60 8.02 -4.62
CA SER A 329 26.35 8.95 -5.47
C SER A 329 26.19 10.41 -5.08
N GLU A 330 25.07 10.80 -4.46
CA GLU A 330 24.76 12.18 -4.08
C GLU A 330 23.99 12.23 -2.75
N PRO A 331 24.70 12.22 -1.60
CA PRO A 331 24.11 12.03 -0.27
C PRO A 331 23.15 13.13 0.21
N ARG A 332 23.05 14.29 -0.48
CA ARG A 332 22.01 15.29 -0.21
C ARG A 332 20.62 14.86 -0.66
N ILE A 333 20.54 13.80 -1.48
CA ILE A 333 19.28 13.28 -2.01
C ILE A 333 18.92 12.01 -1.24
N THR A 334 17.73 12.01 -0.67
CA THR A 334 17.12 10.87 0.02
C THR A 334 15.85 10.48 -0.70
N PHE A 335 15.54 9.20 -0.79
CA PHE A 335 14.32 8.68 -1.40
C PHE A 335 13.41 8.07 -0.34
N ALA A 336 12.11 8.00 -0.61
CA ALA A 336 11.17 7.27 0.24
C ALA A 336 9.95 6.79 -0.55
N GLY A 337 9.22 5.85 0.03
CA GLY A 337 8.01 5.31 -0.55
C GLY A 337 8.25 4.20 -1.55
N GLN A 338 7.20 3.86 -2.27
CA GLN A 338 7.14 2.71 -3.17
C GLN A 338 8.20 2.74 -4.26
N MET A 339 8.64 3.93 -4.70
CA MET A 339 9.73 4.06 -5.66
C MET A 339 11.07 3.48 -5.17
N THR A 340 11.24 3.26 -3.87
CA THR A 340 12.44 2.60 -3.32
C THR A 340 12.35 1.08 -3.30
N GLY A 341 11.28 0.48 -3.82
CA GLY A 341 11.05 -0.96 -3.80
C GLY A 341 10.43 -1.49 -2.51
N VAL A 342 9.98 -0.62 -1.60
CA VAL A 342 9.05 -1.05 -0.55
C VAL A 342 7.65 -1.05 -1.12
N GLU A 343 6.90 -2.15 -0.96
CA GLU A 343 5.57 -2.28 -1.53
C GLU A 343 4.50 -2.23 -0.44
N GLY A 344 3.54 -1.32 -0.60
CA GLY A 344 2.39 -1.14 0.27
C GLY A 344 2.36 0.22 1.00
N TYR A 345 1.16 0.57 1.47
CA TYR A 345 0.90 1.88 2.10
C TYR A 345 1.70 2.07 3.41
N VAL A 346 1.70 1.05 4.27
CA VAL A 346 2.37 1.11 5.57
C VAL A 346 3.89 1.06 5.40
N GLU A 347 4.38 0.28 4.44
CA GLU A 347 5.78 0.19 4.06
C GLU A 347 6.28 1.53 3.50
N SER A 348 5.45 2.18 2.68
CA SER A 348 5.76 3.53 2.16
C SER A 348 5.85 4.56 3.29
N ALA A 349 4.90 4.57 4.22
CA ALA A 349 4.97 5.42 5.40
C ALA A 349 6.22 5.11 6.25
N GLY A 350 6.51 3.82 6.48
CA GLY A 350 7.70 3.37 7.22
C GLY A 350 9.02 3.83 6.60
N SER A 351 9.13 3.76 5.28
CA SER A 351 10.31 4.28 4.57
C SER A 351 10.43 5.80 4.70
N GLY A 352 9.31 6.54 4.58
CA GLY A 352 9.28 7.99 4.80
C GLY A 352 9.68 8.37 6.22
N PHE A 353 9.19 7.63 7.22
CA PHE A 353 9.57 7.79 8.60
C PHE A 353 11.08 7.63 8.81
N LEU A 354 11.63 6.48 8.40
CA LEU A 354 13.05 6.17 8.59
C LEU A 354 13.94 7.15 7.84
N ALA A 355 13.64 7.43 6.56
CA ALA A 355 14.38 8.36 5.74
C ALA A 355 14.44 9.77 6.37
N ALA A 356 13.32 10.26 6.90
CA ALA A 356 13.25 11.58 7.53
C ALA A 356 14.00 11.64 8.86
N VAL A 357 13.90 10.61 9.71
CA VAL A 357 14.63 10.52 10.98
C VAL A 357 16.13 10.54 10.73
N GLU A 358 16.61 9.72 9.79
CA GLU A 358 18.03 9.63 9.46
C GLU A 358 18.57 10.89 8.78
N LEU A 359 17.77 11.50 7.91
CA LEU A 359 18.10 12.80 7.32
C LEU A 359 18.26 13.88 8.40
N ALA A 360 17.31 13.97 9.34
CA ALA A 360 17.36 14.92 10.44
C ALA A 360 18.61 14.71 11.31
N ARG A 361 18.89 13.45 11.71
CA ARG A 361 20.07 13.13 12.54
C ARG A 361 21.38 13.48 11.84
N ARG A 362 21.46 13.19 10.54
CA ARG A 362 22.62 13.59 9.74
C ARG A 362 22.84 15.10 9.73
N LEU A 363 21.77 15.86 9.53
CA LEU A 363 21.81 17.34 9.52
C LEU A 363 22.17 17.93 10.90
N GLU A 364 21.83 17.24 11.98
CA GLU A 364 22.19 17.59 13.35
C GLU A 364 23.60 17.10 13.73
N GLY A 365 24.31 16.39 12.84
CA GLY A 365 25.62 15.80 13.12
C GLY A 365 25.58 14.63 14.11
N LYS A 366 24.42 14.00 14.28
CA LYS A 366 24.21 12.83 15.14
C LYS A 366 24.50 11.53 14.36
N ALA A 367 24.93 10.50 15.08
CA ALA A 367 25.04 9.16 14.52
C ALA A 367 23.68 8.63 14.07
N PRO A 368 23.60 7.83 12.99
CA PRO A 368 22.36 7.20 12.59
C PRO A 368 21.80 6.27 13.68
N VAL A 369 20.47 6.06 13.70
CA VAL A 369 19.85 5.03 14.53
C VAL A 369 19.94 3.70 13.78
N ASP A 370 20.54 2.73 14.42
CA ASP A 370 20.69 1.41 13.82
C ASP A 370 19.44 0.56 14.07
N PHE A 371 18.44 0.69 13.19
CA PHE A 371 17.28 -0.21 13.19
C PHE A 371 17.74 -1.61 12.77
N PRO A 372 17.76 -2.60 13.68
CA PRO A 372 18.27 -3.92 13.34
C PRO A 372 17.27 -4.75 12.56
N ARG A 373 17.73 -5.82 11.90
CA ARG A 373 16.89 -6.74 11.10
C ARG A 373 15.79 -7.44 11.93
N GLU A 374 15.88 -7.40 13.23
CA GLU A 374 14.87 -7.88 14.17
C GLU A 374 13.60 -7.02 14.19
N THR A 375 13.66 -5.78 13.71
CA THR A 375 12.50 -4.87 13.56
C THR A 375 11.97 -4.91 12.12
N ALA A 376 10.70 -4.60 11.93
CA ALA A 376 10.10 -4.54 10.60
C ALA A 376 10.67 -3.37 9.79
N LEU A 377 10.85 -2.19 10.41
CA LEU A 377 11.50 -1.03 9.78
C LEU A 377 12.93 -1.35 9.34
N GLY A 378 13.74 -1.97 10.22
CA GLY A 378 15.11 -2.35 9.92
C GLY A 378 15.19 -3.44 8.85
N ALA A 379 14.30 -4.42 8.87
CA ALA A 379 14.27 -5.49 7.87
C ALA A 379 13.99 -4.95 6.46
N LEU A 380 13.04 -4.00 6.32
CA LEU A 380 12.76 -3.34 5.04
C LEU A 380 13.96 -2.51 4.56
N SER A 381 14.55 -1.69 5.43
CA SER A 381 15.69 -0.84 5.06
C SER A 381 16.92 -1.66 4.63
N LEU A 382 17.14 -2.79 5.28
CA LEU A 382 18.21 -3.72 4.90
C LEU A 382 17.90 -4.46 3.60
N TYR A 383 16.62 -4.79 3.33
CA TYR A 383 16.22 -5.42 2.07
C TYR A 383 16.46 -4.50 0.87
N ILE A 384 16.06 -3.23 0.94
CA ILE A 384 16.19 -2.29 -0.19
C ILE A 384 17.66 -1.89 -0.47
N SER A 385 18.58 -2.18 0.44
CA SER A 385 19.99 -1.86 0.31
C SER A 385 20.91 -3.07 0.21
N ASP A 386 20.35 -4.28 0.09
CA ASP A 386 21.11 -5.53 0.02
C ASP A 386 21.64 -5.78 -1.40
N GLU A 387 22.91 -5.43 -1.64
CA GLU A 387 23.57 -5.60 -2.94
C GLU A 387 23.73 -7.05 -3.38
N THR A 388 23.43 -8.02 -2.52
CA THR A 388 23.45 -9.45 -2.89
C THR A 388 22.19 -9.89 -3.65
N VAL A 389 21.12 -9.07 -3.64
CA VAL A 389 19.88 -9.32 -4.36
C VAL A 389 20.09 -9.02 -5.85
N LYS A 390 20.09 -10.07 -6.69
CA LYS A 390 20.37 -9.94 -8.14
C LYS A 390 19.16 -9.47 -8.94
N ASP A 391 17.97 -9.99 -8.60
CA ASP A 391 16.70 -9.67 -9.28
C ASP A 391 15.82 -8.90 -8.30
N PHE A 392 16.16 -7.64 -8.06
CA PHE A 392 15.45 -6.81 -7.09
C PHE A 392 13.99 -6.59 -7.52
N GLN A 393 13.09 -6.90 -6.63
CA GLN A 393 11.64 -6.73 -6.81
C GLN A 393 11.04 -5.98 -5.62
N PRO A 394 9.99 -5.18 -5.82
CA PRO A 394 9.27 -4.58 -4.71
C PRO A 394 8.82 -5.62 -3.67
N MET A 395 8.92 -5.26 -2.38
CA MET A 395 8.69 -6.19 -1.29
C MET A 395 7.75 -5.62 -0.23
N ASN A 396 6.68 -6.36 0.07
CA ASN A 396 5.91 -6.14 1.28
C ASN A 396 6.65 -6.64 2.50
N ILE A 397 6.46 -5.98 3.65
CA ILE A 397 6.96 -6.53 4.91
C ILE A 397 6.39 -7.92 5.16
N ASN A 398 7.27 -8.85 5.49
CA ASN A 398 6.92 -10.23 5.84
C ASN A 398 7.92 -10.80 6.85
N PHE A 399 7.51 -11.81 7.61
CA PHE A 399 8.39 -12.43 8.63
C PHE A 399 9.60 -13.18 8.05
N GLY A 400 9.66 -13.39 6.73
CA GLY A 400 10.80 -14.02 6.07
C GLY A 400 12.03 -13.14 5.97
N ILE A 401 11.85 -11.82 5.95
CA ILE A 401 12.97 -10.85 5.92
C ILE A 401 13.37 -10.36 7.32
N ILE A 402 12.53 -10.59 8.34
CA ILE A 402 12.83 -10.28 9.74
C ILE A 402 13.69 -11.41 10.32
N SER A 403 14.73 -11.09 11.10
CA SER A 403 15.60 -12.07 11.74
C SER A 403 14.78 -13.12 12.52
N PRO A 404 15.05 -14.42 12.34
CA PRO A 404 14.36 -15.46 13.08
C PRO A 404 14.68 -15.42 14.58
N LEU A 405 13.88 -16.13 15.38
CA LEU A 405 14.20 -16.40 16.78
C LEU A 405 15.36 -17.41 16.84
N GLY A 406 16.26 -17.26 17.78
CA GLY A 406 17.36 -18.22 18.01
C GLY A 406 16.92 -19.56 18.61
N TYR A 407 15.61 -19.78 18.77
CA TYR A 407 15.00 -20.96 19.36
C TYR A 407 13.70 -21.34 18.64
N ARG A 408 13.25 -22.59 18.87
CA ARG A 408 12.04 -23.13 18.22
C ARG A 408 10.78 -22.81 19.01
N VAL A 409 9.78 -22.22 18.35
CA VAL A 409 8.44 -21.96 18.87
C VAL A 409 7.43 -22.86 18.13
N LYS A 410 6.53 -23.48 18.87
CA LYS A 410 5.48 -24.35 18.31
C LYS A 410 4.32 -23.51 17.77
N GLY A 411 4.02 -23.70 16.49
CA GLY A 411 2.91 -23.03 15.80
C GLY A 411 3.34 -21.69 15.17
N LYS A 412 2.94 -21.50 13.91
CA LYS A 412 3.30 -20.30 13.11
C LYS A 412 2.83 -18.99 13.77
N ARG A 413 1.60 -18.98 14.29
CA ARG A 413 1.02 -17.81 14.95
C ARG A 413 1.82 -17.40 16.18
N ASN A 414 2.12 -18.34 17.07
CA ASN A 414 2.90 -18.06 18.28
C ASN A 414 4.32 -17.58 17.94
N LYS A 415 4.98 -18.26 16.96
CA LYS A 415 6.29 -17.83 16.47
C LYS A 415 6.27 -16.36 16.00
N ASN A 416 5.27 -16.00 15.20
CA ASN A 416 5.15 -14.65 14.68
C ASN A 416 4.89 -13.62 15.80
N GLN A 417 4.07 -13.96 16.79
CA GLN A 417 3.84 -13.12 17.95
C GLN A 417 5.11 -12.89 18.77
N GLU A 418 5.93 -13.91 18.99
CA GLU A 418 7.20 -13.76 19.70
C GLU A 418 8.22 -12.91 18.92
N ILE A 419 8.30 -13.05 17.59
CA ILE A 419 9.11 -12.18 16.73
C ILE A 419 8.64 -10.74 16.89
N SER A 420 7.33 -10.50 16.86
CA SER A 420 6.77 -9.16 17.01
C SER A 420 7.04 -8.58 18.40
N GLN A 421 6.92 -9.38 19.46
CA GLN A 421 7.21 -8.92 20.82
C GLN A 421 8.68 -8.50 20.95
N ARG A 422 9.63 -9.31 20.46
CA ARG A 422 11.06 -8.98 20.43
C ARG A 422 11.31 -7.66 19.69
N SER A 423 10.69 -7.49 18.53
CA SER A 423 10.83 -6.26 17.74
C SER A 423 10.36 -5.04 18.53
N LEU A 424 9.17 -5.11 19.14
CA LEU A 424 8.60 -4.01 19.90
C LEU A 424 9.44 -3.64 21.14
N GLU A 425 10.09 -4.62 21.78
CA GLU A 425 11.05 -4.36 22.86
C GLU A 425 12.30 -3.61 22.38
N ILE A 426 12.74 -3.89 21.14
CA ILE A 426 13.86 -3.16 20.51
C ILE A 426 13.41 -1.72 20.19
N ILE A 427 12.22 -1.55 19.61
CA ILE A 427 11.66 -0.23 19.30
C ILE A 427 11.54 0.64 20.56
N GLU A 428 11.09 0.09 21.69
CA GLU A 428 11.02 0.84 22.96
C GLU A 428 12.40 1.29 23.44
N LYS A 429 13.46 0.52 23.19
CA LYS A 429 14.84 0.92 23.52
C LYS A 429 15.38 2.01 22.60
N LEU A 430 15.00 1.98 21.30
CA LEU A 430 15.41 2.98 20.32
C LEU A 430 14.61 4.29 20.42
N LYS A 431 13.38 4.20 20.94
CA LYS A 431 12.43 5.32 21.01
C LYS A 431 13.02 6.62 21.61
N PRO A 432 13.79 6.60 22.71
CA PRO A 432 14.38 7.83 23.28
C PRO A 432 15.36 8.56 22.34
N GLU A 433 15.94 7.84 21.37
CA GLU A 433 16.83 8.44 20.38
C GLU A 433 16.09 9.01 19.17
N ILE A 434 14.81 8.62 19.00
CA ILE A 434 14.01 8.87 17.80
C ILE A 434 12.89 9.88 18.06
N VAL A 435 12.15 9.70 19.15
CA VAL A 435 10.99 10.55 19.51
C VAL A 435 11.48 11.76 20.28
N ILE A 436 10.97 12.93 19.89
CA ILE A 436 11.28 14.22 20.52
C ILE A 436 10.36 14.48 21.69
#